data_32acaf853a6b318787eb1cd243e0acf9
#
_entry.id   32acaf853a6b318787eb1cd243e0acf9
#
_cell.length_a   1.000
_cell.length_b   1.000
_cell.length_c   1.000
_cell.angle_alpha   90.00
_cell.angle_beta   90.00
_cell.angle_gamma   90.00
#
_symmetry.space_group_name_H-M   'P 1'
#
loop_
_entity.id
_entity.type
_entity.pdbx_description
1 polymer ?
#
loop_
_entity_poly.entity_id
_entity_poly.type
_entity_poly.pdbx_seq_one_letter_code
_entity_poly.pdbx_strand_id
1 'polypeptide(L)'
;VFDKAGGFYFTDLGKRLARHRDNGGLYYALPDGSKIVELVYPIITPNGVGLSPDEKTVYVADTETSRLYAFDVVEPGKVAHEPFPAPYGGRIVCGLPGFQRFDSLAVEASGNICVATLIAGCITVISPGGQVVRQVKVPDVYPTNICFGGPQLRTAYITLSATGQLAAVEWPEPGLKLNFMA
;
A
#
# COMPACT_ATOMS: atom_id res chain seq x y z
N VAL A 1 -1.98 -8.71 -0.39
CA VAL A 1 -2.45 -8.80 -1.78
C VAL A 1 -1.95 -10.10 -2.40
N PHE A 2 -2.84 -10.87 -3.05
CA PHE A 2 -2.50 -12.12 -3.74
C PHE A 2 -1.87 -11.84 -5.10
N ASP A 3 -0.89 -12.65 -5.49
CA ASP A 3 -0.37 -12.72 -6.85
C ASP A 3 -1.06 -13.81 -7.68
N LYS A 4 -0.80 -13.85 -8.98
CA LYS A 4 -1.35 -14.88 -9.90
C LYS A 4 -0.86 -16.29 -9.60
N ALA A 5 0.28 -16.44 -8.93
CA ALA A 5 0.81 -17.73 -8.54
C ALA A 5 0.08 -18.35 -7.34
N GLY A 6 -0.77 -17.56 -6.66
CA GLY A 6 -1.59 -17.99 -5.53
C GLY A 6 -0.95 -17.74 -4.16
N GLY A 7 0.23 -17.14 -4.10
CA GLY A 7 0.80 -16.64 -2.87
C GLY A 7 0.33 -15.21 -2.58
N PHE A 8 0.75 -14.64 -1.46
CA PHE A 8 0.37 -13.28 -1.10
C PHE A 8 1.48 -12.51 -0.40
N TYR A 9 1.56 -11.22 -0.74
CA TYR A 9 2.40 -10.24 -0.06
C TYR A 9 1.63 -9.62 1.10
N PHE A 10 2.30 -9.44 2.23
CA PHE A 10 1.74 -8.76 3.39
C PHE A 10 2.83 -8.01 4.15
N THR A 11 2.42 -7.06 4.96
CA THR A 11 3.29 -6.25 5.81
C THR A 11 3.03 -6.53 7.28
N ASP A 12 4.08 -6.51 8.08
CA ASP A 12 3.99 -6.40 9.53
C ASP A 12 4.35 -4.95 9.91
N LEU A 13 3.44 -4.26 10.56
CA LEU A 13 3.63 -2.85 10.97
C LEU A 13 4.72 -2.68 12.01
N GLY A 14 5.11 -3.74 12.70
CA GLY A 14 5.92 -3.68 13.91
C GLY A 14 5.12 -3.15 15.10
N LYS A 15 5.80 -2.87 16.20
CA LYS A 15 5.15 -2.45 17.45
C LYS A 15 5.84 -1.24 18.08
N ARG A 16 5.07 -0.19 18.34
CA ARG A 16 5.56 0.94 19.12
C ARG A 16 5.43 0.64 20.61
N LEU A 17 6.51 0.79 21.31
CA LEU A 17 6.62 0.67 22.78
C LEU A 17 6.91 2.03 23.39
N ALA A 18 6.97 2.12 24.73
CA ALA A 18 7.11 3.40 25.43
C ALA A 18 8.43 4.15 25.08
N ARG A 19 9.51 3.43 24.84
CA ARG A 19 10.85 4.00 24.60
C ARG A 19 11.56 3.45 23.37
N HIS A 20 11.00 2.46 22.67
CA HIS A 20 11.57 1.86 21.47
C HIS A 20 10.46 1.38 20.55
N ARG A 21 10.83 0.96 19.38
CA ARG A 21 9.94 0.39 18.37
C ARG A 21 10.57 -0.90 17.86
N ASP A 22 9.75 -1.93 17.72
CA ASP A 22 10.07 -3.04 16.85
C ASP A 22 9.69 -2.64 15.43
N ASN A 23 10.65 -2.70 14.51
CA ASN A 23 10.40 -2.44 13.10
C ASN A 23 9.56 -3.56 12.49
N GLY A 24 8.87 -3.22 11.43
CA GLY A 24 8.14 -4.18 10.62
C GLY A 24 8.91 -4.61 9.39
N GLY A 25 8.23 -5.31 8.51
CA GLY A 25 8.81 -5.82 7.28
C GLY A 25 7.77 -6.12 6.20
N LEU A 26 8.26 -6.45 5.01
CA LEU A 26 7.49 -6.98 3.91
C LEU A 26 7.75 -8.48 3.80
N TYR A 27 6.68 -9.25 3.67
CA TYR A 27 6.70 -10.71 3.66
C TYR A 27 5.90 -11.26 2.48
N TYR A 28 6.19 -12.52 2.16
CA TYR A 28 5.41 -13.32 1.22
C TYR A 28 5.08 -14.66 1.85
N ALA A 29 3.85 -15.15 1.64
CA ALA A 29 3.43 -16.45 2.15
C ALA A 29 2.56 -17.21 1.15
N LEU A 30 2.48 -18.52 1.34
CA LEU A 30 1.50 -19.38 0.69
C LEU A 30 0.29 -19.57 1.61
N PRO A 31 -0.95 -19.64 1.06
CA PRO A 31 -2.18 -19.73 1.85
C PRO A 31 -2.29 -20.99 2.72
N ASP A 32 -1.60 -22.05 2.34
CA ASP A 32 -1.56 -23.31 3.11
C ASP A 32 -0.60 -23.28 4.31
N GLY A 33 0.12 -22.15 4.49
CA GLY A 33 1.08 -21.99 5.58
C GLY A 33 2.41 -22.72 5.38
N SER A 34 2.62 -23.39 4.25
CA SER A 34 3.85 -24.16 3.99
C SER A 34 5.09 -23.28 3.79
N LYS A 35 4.89 -22.00 3.49
CA LYS A 35 6.00 -21.06 3.22
C LYS A 35 5.65 -19.65 3.71
N ILE A 36 6.57 -19.05 4.48
CA ILE A 36 6.63 -17.62 4.78
C ILE A 36 8.07 -17.17 4.53
N VAL A 37 8.23 -16.09 3.81
CA VAL A 37 9.53 -15.50 3.47
C VAL A 37 9.55 -14.04 3.89
N GLU A 38 10.57 -13.63 4.62
CA GLU A 38 10.90 -12.22 4.85
C GLU A 38 11.58 -11.68 3.60
N LEU A 39 10.96 -10.69 2.95
CA LEU A 39 11.47 -10.09 1.73
C LEU A 39 12.32 -8.87 2.02
N VAL A 40 11.83 -8.01 2.92
CA VAL A 40 12.49 -6.76 3.30
C VAL A 40 12.32 -6.52 4.79
N TYR A 41 13.43 -6.41 5.51
CA TYR A 41 13.50 -6.03 6.93
C TYR A 41 14.82 -5.29 7.19
N PRO A 42 14.87 -4.26 8.03
CA PRO A 42 13.73 -3.61 8.70
C PRO A 42 13.09 -2.54 7.83
N ILE A 43 11.77 -2.35 7.94
CA ILE A 43 11.05 -1.15 7.52
C ILE A 43 10.44 -0.51 8.77
N ILE A 44 10.36 0.82 8.86
CA ILE A 44 9.95 1.48 10.12
C ILE A 44 8.50 1.14 10.47
N THR A 45 7.56 1.37 9.56
CA THR A 45 6.12 1.10 9.76
C THR A 45 5.43 0.75 8.45
N PRO A 46 5.81 -0.37 7.80
CA PRO A 46 5.16 -0.74 6.56
C PRO A 46 3.69 -1.10 6.83
N ASN A 47 2.78 -0.51 6.07
CA ASN A 47 1.34 -0.64 6.24
C ASN A 47 0.70 -1.13 4.93
N GLY A 48 0.20 -0.23 4.08
CA GLY A 48 -0.41 -0.62 2.82
C GLY A 48 0.54 -1.38 1.89
N VAL A 49 0.04 -2.46 1.29
CA VAL A 49 0.78 -3.25 0.30
C VAL A 49 -0.09 -3.51 -0.92
N GLY A 50 0.48 -3.35 -2.11
CA GLY A 50 -0.22 -3.60 -3.38
C GLY A 50 0.73 -3.99 -4.50
N LEU A 51 0.19 -4.63 -5.53
CA LEU A 51 0.94 -5.02 -6.72
C LEU A 51 0.60 -4.11 -7.91
N SER A 52 1.58 -3.85 -8.77
CA SER A 52 1.33 -3.25 -10.07
C SER A 52 0.46 -4.18 -10.94
N PRO A 53 -0.25 -3.67 -11.97
CA PRO A 53 -1.12 -4.49 -12.82
C PRO A 53 -0.41 -5.67 -13.51
N ASP A 54 0.88 -5.52 -13.78
CA ASP A 54 1.73 -6.58 -14.37
C ASP A 54 2.42 -7.47 -13.32
N GLU A 55 2.19 -7.19 -12.02
CA GLU A 55 2.79 -7.87 -10.86
C GLU A 55 4.31 -7.81 -10.78
N LYS A 56 4.95 -6.91 -11.53
CA LYS A 56 6.40 -6.74 -11.49
C LYS A 56 6.91 -5.81 -10.42
N THR A 57 6.01 -5.12 -9.72
CA THR A 57 6.36 -4.21 -8.63
C THR A 57 5.41 -4.42 -7.46
N VAL A 58 5.97 -4.59 -6.26
CA VAL A 58 5.21 -4.49 -5.01
C VAL A 58 5.45 -3.12 -4.39
N TYR A 59 4.34 -2.43 -4.09
CA TYR A 59 4.33 -1.13 -3.42
C TYR A 59 4.09 -1.29 -1.93
N VAL A 60 4.80 -0.51 -1.12
CA VAL A 60 4.63 -0.48 0.34
C VAL A 60 4.53 0.95 0.81
N ALA A 61 3.43 1.27 1.50
CA ALA A 61 3.25 2.54 2.17
C ALA A 61 3.80 2.46 3.60
N ASP A 62 4.69 3.38 3.97
CA ASP A 62 5.25 3.48 5.32
C ASP A 62 4.57 4.63 6.07
N THR A 63 3.96 4.31 7.19
CA THR A 63 3.13 5.25 7.95
C THR A 63 3.96 6.37 8.59
N GLU A 64 5.00 6.06 9.34
CA GLU A 64 5.77 7.07 10.08
C GLU A 64 6.61 7.97 9.17
N THR A 65 7.09 7.44 8.06
CA THR A 65 7.90 8.22 7.12
C THR A 65 7.09 8.95 6.07
N SER A 66 5.78 8.65 5.93
CA SER A 66 4.91 9.16 4.87
C SER A 66 5.49 8.94 3.48
N ARG A 67 6.09 7.77 3.25
CA ARG A 67 6.70 7.41 1.98
C ARG A 67 6.05 6.18 1.37
N LEU A 68 5.96 6.20 0.05
CA LEU A 68 5.59 5.05 -0.76
C LEU A 68 6.87 4.48 -1.37
N TYR A 69 7.15 3.23 -1.08
CA TYR A 69 8.28 2.47 -1.64
C TYR A 69 7.80 1.52 -2.72
N ALA A 70 8.70 1.16 -3.63
CA ALA A 70 8.51 0.15 -4.64
C ALA A 70 9.71 -0.81 -4.66
N PHE A 71 9.40 -2.09 -4.75
CA PHE A 71 10.37 -3.18 -4.86
C PHE A 71 10.05 -3.99 -6.12
N ASP A 72 11.05 -4.21 -6.96
CA ASP A 72 10.87 -4.97 -8.19
C ASP A 72 10.79 -6.48 -7.88
N VAL A 73 9.72 -7.12 -8.36
CA VAL A 73 9.49 -8.54 -8.18
C VAL A 73 10.32 -9.33 -9.19
N VAL A 74 11.23 -10.15 -8.72
CA VAL A 74 12.07 -11.04 -9.54
C VAL A 74 11.31 -12.31 -9.89
N GLU A 75 10.64 -12.88 -8.89
CA GLU A 75 9.77 -14.05 -8.98
C GLU A 75 8.82 -14.05 -7.76
N PRO A 76 7.73 -14.84 -7.75
CA PRO A 76 6.83 -14.92 -6.60
C PRO A 76 7.58 -15.20 -5.29
N GLY A 77 7.44 -14.27 -4.34
CA GLY A 77 8.13 -14.36 -3.05
C GLY A 77 9.63 -13.99 -3.11
N LYS A 78 10.05 -13.21 -4.11
CA LYS A 78 11.40 -12.66 -4.17
C LYS A 78 11.41 -11.27 -4.82
N VAL A 79 12.05 -10.32 -4.18
CA VAL A 79 12.22 -8.96 -4.68
C VAL A 79 13.70 -8.65 -4.91
N ALA A 80 13.98 -7.75 -5.85
CA ALA A 80 15.31 -7.21 -6.04
C ALA A 80 15.63 -6.23 -4.90
N HIS A 81 16.91 -6.19 -4.50
CA HIS A 81 17.41 -5.20 -3.54
C HIS A 81 18.41 -4.29 -4.24
N GLU A 82 18.08 -3.00 -4.27
CA GLU A 82 19.00 -1.99 -4.75
C GLU A 82 20.07 -1.68 -3.68
N PRO A 83 21.31 -1.40 -4.09
CA PRO A 83 22.36 -1.06 -3.14
C PRO A 83 22.12 0.31 -2.49
N PHE A 84 22.84 0.58 -1.38
CA PHE A 84 22.90 1.92 -0.81
C PHE A 84 23.19 2.98 -1.91
N PRO A 85 22.51 4.13 -1.92
CA PRO A 85 21.66 4.70 -0.85
C PRO A 85 20.16 4.39 -0.93
N ALA A 86 19.73 3.37 -1.67
CA ALA A 86 18.32 2.99 -1.74
C ALA A 86 17.80 2.59 -0.34
N PRO A 87 16.78 3.25 0.22
CA PRO A 87 16.26 2.91 1.53
C PRO A 87 15.59 1.53 1.48
N TYR A 88 15.92 0.69 2.42
CA TYR A 88 15.41 -0.68 2.53
C TYR A 88 15.70 -1.57 1.29
N GLY A 89 16.59 -1.14 0.40
CA GLY A 89 16.82 -1.82 -0.87
C GLY A 89 15.72 -1.62 -1.91
N GLY A 90 14.81 -0.68 -1.72
CA GLY A 90 13.76 -0.30 -2.66
C GLY A 90 13.86 1.16 -3.07
N ARG A 91 13.21 1.54 -4.16
CA ARG A 91 13.13 2.95 -4.58
C ARG A 91 11.99 3.69 -3.88
N ILE A 92 12.22 4.96 -3.56
CA ILE A 92 11.14 5.85 -3.10
C ILE A 92 10.33 6.26 -4.34
N VAL A 93 9.03 5.97 -4.32
CA VAL A 93 8.09 6.42 -5.34
C VAL A 93 7.64 7.85 -5.04
N CYS A 94 7.19 8.08 -3.80
CA CYS A 94 6.66 9.38 -3.39
C CYS A 94 6.87 9.58 -1.88
N GLY A 95 7.04 10.84 -1.48
CA GLY A 95 6.96 11.29 -0.09
C GLY A 95 6.23 12.62 -0.04
N LEU A 96 5.30 12.78 0.89
CA LEU A 96 4.54 14.01 1.03
C LEU A 96 5.22 14.97 2.03
N PRO A 97 5.13 16.28 1.80
CA PRO A 97 5.65 17.27 2.73
C PRO A 97 4.73 17.43 3.95
N GLY A 98 5.27 18.02 5.01
CA GLY A 98 4.54 18.30 6.24
C GLY A 98 4.31 17.07 7.11
N PHE A 99 3.40 17.19 8.09
CA PHE A 99 3.05 16.09 8.98
C PHE A 99 1.83 15.36 8.46
N GLN A 100 2.08 14.30 7.72
CA GLN A 100 1.09 13.39 7.16
C GLN A 100 1.53 11.96 7.42
N ARG A 101 0.63 10.99 7.22
CA ARG A 101 0.95 9.58 7.39
C ARG A 101 0.23 8.76 6.34
N PHE A 102 0.94 7.88 5.69
CA PHE A 102 0.35 6.89 4.80
C PHE A 102 -0.19 5.69 5.61
N ASP A 103 -1.33 5.17 5.17
CA ASP A 103 -1.92 3.97 5.74
C ASP A 103 -2.09 2.91 4.64
N SER A 104 -3.19 2.22 4.58
CA SER A 104 -3.43 1.20 3.55
C SER A 104 -3.58 1.80 2.15
N LEU A 105 -3.46 0.97 1.13
CA LEU A 105 -3.53 1.38 -0.26
C LEU A 105 -4.32 0.39 -1.13
N ALA A 106 -4.78 0.89 -2.28
CA ALA A 106 -5.26 0.09 -3.39
C ALA A 106 -4.67 0.62 -4.70
N VAL A 107 -4.72 -0.16 -5.77
CA VAL A 107 -4.17 0.22 -7.07
C VAL A 107 -5.30 0.37 -8.09
N GLU A 108 -5.26 1.42 -8.92
CA GLU A 108 -6.14 1.60 -10.07
C GLU A 108 -5.73 0.69 -11.24
N ALA A 109 -6.64 0.37 -12.12
CA ALA A 109 -6.34 -0.39 -13.34
C ALA A 109 -5.29 0.30 -14.23
N SER A 110 -5.19 1.64 -14.15
CA SER A 110 -4.16 2.46 -14.80
C SER A 110 -2.76 2.29 -14.19
N GLY A 111 -2.66 1.64 -13.01
CA GLY A 111 -1.43 1.47 -12.25
C GLY A 111 -1.17 2.57 -11.22
N ASN A 112 -2.02 3.59 -11.09
CA ASN A 112 -1.87 4.59 -10.03
C ASN A 112 -2.16 3.97 -8.66
N ILE A 113 -1.46 4.42 -7.65
CA ILE A 113 -1.53 3.93 -6.28
C ILE A 113 -2.37 4.91 -5.46
N CYS A 114 -3.48 4.43 -4.91
CA CYS A 114 -4.41 5.19 -4.07
C CYS A 114 -4.07 4.91 -2.60
N VAL A 115 -3.44 5.87 -1.93
CA VAL A 115 -2.96 5.71 -0.55
C VAL A 115 -3.86 6.50 0.41
N ALA A 116 -4.41 5.83 1.41
CA ALA A 116 -5.10 6.50 2.50
C ALA A 116 -4.09 7.38 3.26
N THR A 117 -4.41 8.68 3.38
CA THR A 117 -3.48 9.69 3.91
C THR A 117 -4.08 10.34 5.15
N LEU A 118 -3.61 9.88 6.30
CA LEU A 118 -4.00 10.36 7.61
C LEU A 118 -3.55 11.81 7.81
N ILE A 119 -4.22 12.53 8.69
CA ILE A 119 -4.02 13.94 9.02
C ILE A 119 -4.48 14.86 7.89
N ALA A 120 -4.05 14.58 6.65
CA ALA A 120 -4.55 15.28 5.47
C ALA A 120 -6.02 14.99 5.16
N GLY A 121 -6.60 13.89 5.66
CA GLY A 121 -8.00 13.51 5.45
C GLY A 121 -8.33 13.32 3.97
N CYS A 122 -7.56 12.51 3.27
CA CYS A 122 -7.76 12.27 1.84
C CYS A 122 -7.22 10.91 1.39
N ILE A 123 -7.63 10.51 0.20
CA ILE A 123 -6.91 9.50 -0.58
C ILE A 123 -5.97 10.23 -1.53
N THR A 124 -4.68 9.99 -1.41
CA THR A 124 -3.67 10.52 -2.32
C THR A 124 -3.43 9.52 -3.44
N VAL A 125 -3.66 9.94 -4.68
CA VAL A 125 -3.42 9.12 -5.87
C VAL A 125 -2.06 9.48 -6.45
N ILE A 126 -1.19 8.48 -6.54
CA ILE A 126 0.22 8.63 -6.92
C ILE A 126 0.46 7.80 -8.18
N SER A 127 1.06 8.38 -9.21
CA SER A 127 1.48 7.62 -10.39
C SER A 127 2.66 6.69 -10.07
N PRO A 128 2.90 5.63 -10.86
CA PRO A 128 4.10 4.79 -10.71
C PRO A 128 5.42 5.59 -10.80
N GLY A 129 5.39 6.74 -11.50
CA GLY A 129 6.51 7.69 -11.60
C GLY A 129 6.66 8.65 -10.42
N GLY A 130 5.80 8.54 -9.39
CA GLY A 130 5.92 9.32 -8.14
C GLY A 130 5.20 10.67 -8.15
N GLN A 131 4.46 11.01 -9.18
CA GLN A 131 3.69 12.25 -9.22
C GLN A 131 2.37 12.11 -8.46
N VAL A 132 2.02 13.07 -7.62
CA VAL A 132 0.69 13.17 -7.04
C VAL A 132 -0.28 13.61 -8.14
N VAL A 133 -1.10 12.67 -8.60
CA VAL A 133 -2.08 12.89 -9.68
C VAL A 133 -3.27 13.68 -9.17
N ARG A 134 -3.78 13.30 -7.99
CA ARG A 134 -4.88 13.98 -7.31
C ARG A 134 -4.95 13.61 -5.83
N GLN A 135 -5.66 14.43 -5.07
CA GLN A 135 -6.04 14.13 -3.69
C GLN A 135 -7.56 14.24 -3.55
N VAL A 136 -8.21 13.17 -3.16
CA VAL A 136 -9.65 13.12 -2.95
C VAL A 136 -9.92 13.27 -1.46
N LYS A 137 -10.43 14.44 -1.05
CA LYS A 137 -10.78 14.74 0.34
C LYS A 137 -11.96 13.89 0.80
N VAL A 138 -11.88 13.44 2.05
CA VAL A 138 -12.99 12.75 2.74
C VAL A 138 -13.36 13.52 4.02
N PRO A 139 -14.58 13.34 4.54
CA PRO A 139 -15.03 14.05 5.74
C PRO A 139 -14.50 13.40 7.05
N ASP A 140 -13.23 13.03 7.06
CA ASP A 140 -12.57 12.40 8.20
C ASP A 140 -11.04 12.67 8.11
N VAL A 141 -10.41 12.91 9.24
CA VAL A 141 -8.95 13.14 9.29
C VAL A 141 -8.13 11.85 9.28
N TYR A 142 -8.78 10.70 9.50
CA TYR A 142 -8.15 9.38 9.53
C TYR A 142 -8.81 8.39 8.57
N PRO A 143 -8.79 8.64 7.22
CA PRO A 143 -9.08 7.57 6.28
C PRO A 143 -7.98 6.52 6.37
N THR A 144 -8.32 5.28 6.71
CA THR A 144 -7.31 4.24 7.00
C THR A 144 -7.17 3.22 5.89
N ASN A 145 -8.20 3.01 5.07
CA ASN A 145 -8.12 2.04 3.99
C ASN A 145 -8.99 2.47 2.81
N ILE A 146 -8.68 1.92 1.65
CA ILE A 146 -9.47 2.03 0.43
C ILE A 146 -9.48 0.68 -0.29
N CYS A 147 -10.63 0.30 -0.84
CA CYS A 147 -10.74 -0.80 -1.78
C CYS A 147 -11.75 -0.46 -2.88
N PHE A 148 -11.69 -1.18 -3.98
CA PHE A 148 -12.58 -0.99 -5.13
C PHE A 148 -13.58 -2.13 -5.26
N GLY A 149 -14.80 -1.79 -5.64
CA GLY A 149 -15.89 -2.74 -5.88
C GLY A 149 -16.93 -2.20 -6.85
N GLY A 150 -18.07 -2.89 -6.88
CA GLY A 150 -19.12 -2.62 -7.87
C GLY A 150 -18.84 -3.26 -9.24
N PRO A 151 -19.83 -3.28 -10.15
CA PRO A 151 -19.74 -4.03 -11.42
C PRO A 151 -18.55 -3.64 -12.31
N GLN A 152 -18.08 -2.40 -12.20
CA GLN A 152 -16.99 -1.86 -13.03
C GLN A 152 -15.77 -1.48 -12.18
N LEU A 153 -15.72 -1.89 -10.90
CA LEU A 153 -14.69 -1.49 -9.93
C LEU A 153 -14.53 0.03 -9.81
N ARG A 154 -15.62 0.79 -10.02
CA ARG A 154 -15.63 2.25 -9.93
C ARG A 154 -16.23 2.78 -8.63
N THR A 155 -16.54 1.91 -7.69
CA THR A 155 -16.95 2.32 -6.34
C THR A 155 -15.76 2.15 -5.41
N ALA A 156 -15.22 3.25 -4.89
CA ALA A 156 -14.23 3.22 -3.82
C ALA A 156 -14.93 3.13 -2.47
N TYR A 157 -14.58 2.14 -1.67
CA TYR A 157 -15.01 2.00 -0.28
C TYR A 157 -13.84 2.44 0.60
N ILE A 158 -14.09 3.43 1.47
CA ILE A 158 -13.06 4.07 2.29
C ILE A 158 -13.47 3.98 3.76
N THR A 159 -12.59 3.46 4.60
CA THR A 159 -12.77 3.44 6.05
C THR A 159 -12.41 4.78 6.66
N LEU A 160 -13.33 5.36 7.45
CA LEU A 160 -13.22 6.64 8.12
C LEU A 160 -13.10 6.39 9.63
N SER A 161 -11.86 6.31 10.12
CA SER A 161 -11.58 5.77 11.45
C SER A 161 -11.94 6.71 12.60
N ALA A 162 -11.83 8.03 12.43
CA ALA A 162 -12.17 8.99 13.46
C ALA A 162 -13.69 9.02 13.75
N THR A 163 -14.51 8.82 12.71
CA THR A 163 -15.97 8.84 12.81
C THR A 163 -16.61 7.44 12.87
N GLY A 164 -15.81 6.38 12.69
CA GLY A 164 -16.28 4.99 12.71
C GLY A 164 -17.23 4.66 11.54
N GLN A 165 -16.98 5.22 10.36
CA GLN A 165 -17.85 5.08 9.20
C GLN A 165 -17.14 4.36 8.04
N LEU A 166 -17.94 3.85 7.11
CA LEU A 166 -17.52 3.39 5.80
C LEU A 166 -18.18 4.29 4.74
N ALA A 167 -17.35 4.97 3.96
CA ALA A 167 -17.81 5.75 2.82
C ALA A 167 -17.77 4.94 1.53
N ALA A 168 -18.77 5.14 0.67
CA ALA A 168 -18.78 4.65 -0.71
C ALA A 168 -18.80 5.87 -1.64
N VAL A 169 -17.84 5.95 -2.55
CA VAL A 169 -17.65 7.10 -3.44
C VAL A 169 -17.51 6.60 -4.87
N GLU A 170 -18.17 7.27 -5.82
CA GLU A 170 -17.90 7.03 -7.23
C GLU A 170 -16.46 7.48 -7.56
N TRP A 171 -15.70 6.57 -8.17
CA TRP A 171 -14.29 6.81 -8.45
C TRP A 171 -14.06 7.00 -9.95
N PRO A 172 -13.29 8.01 -10.37
CA PRO A 172 -13.16 8.37 -11.79
C PRO A 172 -12.48 7.29 -12.63
N GLU A 173 -11.58 6.51 -12.03
CA GLU A 173 -10.86 5.42 -12.69
C GLU A 173 -11.24 4.08 -12.07
N PRO A 174 -11.34 2.99 -12.84
CA PRO A 174 -11.61 1.68 -12.25
C PRO A 174 -10.44 1.23 -11.37
N GLY A 175 -10.76 0.56 -10.28
CA GLY A 175 -9.76 -0.17 -9.50
C GLY A 175 -9.17 -1.34 -10.27
N LEU A 176 -7.96 -1.75 -9.90
CA LEU A 176 -7.35 -2.97 -10.42
C LEU A 176 -8.17 -4.19 -9.96
N LYS A 177 -8.56 -5.04 -10.91
CA LYS A 177 -9.17 -6.33 -10.56
C LYS A 177 -8.12 -7.19 -9.85
N LEU A 178 -8.40 -7.54 -8.60
CA LEU A 178 -7.51 -8.37 -7.81
C LEU A 178 -7.60 -9.84 -8.27
N ASN A 179 -6.51 -10.57 -8.08
CA ASN A 179 -6.50 -12.01 -8.31
C ASN A 179 -7.49 -12.70 -7.37
N PHE A 180 -8.13 -13.75 -7.87
CA PHE A 180 -9.16 -14.53 -7.13
C PHE A 180 -10.40 -13.73 -6.70
N MET A 181 -10.59 -12.53 -7.22
CA MET A 181 -11.82 -11.78 -7.06
C MET A 181 -12.90 -12.40 -7.96
N ALA A 182 -14.04 -12.78 -7.36
CA ALA A 182 -15.18 -13.37 -8.07
C ALA A 182 -15.86 -12.39 -9.03
#